data_b2766f5bbbeaa67ee659e31be58340af
#
_entry.id   b2766f5bbbeaa67ee659e31be58340af
#
_cell.length_a   1.000
_cell.length_b   1.000
_cell.length_c   1.000
_cell.angle_alpha   90.00
_cell.angle_beta   90.00
_cell.angle_gamma   90.00
#
_symmetry.space_group_name_H-M   'P 1'
#
loop_
_entity.id
_entity.type
_entity.pdbx_description
1 polymer ?
#
loop_
_entity_poly.entity_id
_entity_poly.type
_entity_poly.pdbx_seq_one_letter_code
_entity_poly.pdbx_strand_id
1 'polypeptide(L)'
;YVPLSELLILDTAKDKDQHVLQSLAKEIKVQGLCDGMDAMEVYTRLDRVRKIREKDIVTITVDHDLEDVVEIFSRLNSKGTRVTEADIYLGVVAARNPGWVRDNFLPYLKQLDDSGFHIDPNLLFRSITGVGAKKVRFREIADDFFDPKNIGPAWEGAKEAWKRLV
;
A
#
# COMPACT_ATOMS: atom_id res chain seq x y z
N TYR A 1 -20.87 -6.32 11.32
CA TYR A 1 -19.82 -5.60 10.58
C TYR A 1 -19.94 -4.11 10.89
N VAL A 2 -18.92 -3.52 11.49
CA VAL A 2 -18.87 -2.08 11.79
C VAL A 2 -17.95 -1.43 10.78
N PRO A 3 -18.43 -0.49 9.95
CA PRO A 3 -17.57 0.23 9.02
C PRO A 3 -16.52 1.05 9.79
N LEU A 4 -15.24 0.84 9.46
CA LEU A 4 -14.14 1.57 10.09
C LEU A 4 -14.27 3.09 9.92
N SER A 5 -14.79 3.54 8.78
CA SER A 5 -15.05 4.95 8.50
C SER A 5 -16.01 5.59 9.49
N GLU A 6 -17.08 4.88 9.88
CA GLU A 6 -18.04 5.38 10.87
C GLU A 6 -17.44 5.43 12.28
N LEU A 7 -16.63 4.42 12.63
CA LEU A 7 -15.96 4.39 13.93
C LEU A 7 -14.94 5.53 14.08
N LEU A 8 -14.17 5.81 13.02
CA LEU A 8 -13.12 6.82 13.05
C LEU A 8 -13.62 8.27 13.13
N ILE A 9 -14.87 8.55 12.76
CA ILE A 9 -15.45 9.91 12.87
C ILE A 9 -15.99 10.25 14.26
N LEU A 10 -16.19 9.26 15.14
CA LEU A 10 -16.73 9.49 16.47
C LEU A 10 -15.74 10.27 17.35
N ASP A 11 -16.25 11.27 18.05
CA ASP A 11 -15.51 12.09 19.01
C ASP A 11 -16.05 11.84 20.43
N THR A 12 -15.34 10.99 21.18
CA THR A 12 -15.80 10.63 22.55
C THR A 12 -15.69 11.75 23.58
N ALA A 13 -15.17 12.92 23.23
CA ALA A 13 -15.32 14.13 24.04
C ALA A 13 -16.76 14.67 23.97
N LYS A 14 -17.57 14.20 23.01
CA LYS A 14 -18.99 14.53 22.89
C LYS A 14 -19.84 13.41 23.45
N ASP A 15 -20.71 13.70 24.42
CA ASP A 15 -21.59 12.71 25.06
C ASP A 15 -22.37 11.86 24.06
N LYS A 16 -22.87 12.48 22.97
CA LYS A 16 -23.62 11.78 21.93
C LYS A 16 -22.79 10.66 21.28
N ASP A 17 -21.56 10.94 20.93
CA ASP A 17 -20.71 9.99 20.23
C ASP A 17 -20.21 8.90 21.19
N GLN A 18 -20.04 9.22 22.47
CA GLN A 18 -19.77 8.24 23.51
C GLN A 18 -20.93 7.25 23.67
N HIS A 19 -22.19 7.73 23.67
CA HIS A 19 -23.36 6.86 23.68
C HIS A 19 -23.46 5.97 22.45
N VAL A 20 -23.13 6.47 21.26
CA VAL A 20 -23.08 5.67 20.04
C VAL A 20 -22.10 4.53 20.16
N LEU A 21 -20.89 4.80 20.65
CA LEU A 21 -19.84 3.78 20.82
C LEU A 21 -20.25 2.71 21.86
N GLN A 22 -20.91 3.13 22.96
CA GLN A 22 -21.44 2.20 23.96
C GLN A 22 -22.58 1.32 23.42
N SER A 23 -23.49 1.91 22.63
CA SER A 23 -24.58 1.16 22.01
C SER A 23 -24.04 0.13 21.02
N LEU A 24 -23.07 0.50 20.21
CA LEU A 24 -22.39 -0.36 19.28
C LEU A 24 -21.70 -1.54 19.98
N ALA A 25 -21.01 -1.29 21.07
CA ALA A 25 -20.37 -2.33 21.86
C ALA A 25 -21.39 -3.35 22.43
N LYS A 26 -22.54 -2.87 22.89
CA LYS A 26 -23.63 -3.74 23.38
C LYS A 26 -24.23 -4.57 22.26
N GLU A 27 -24.46 -3.97 21.09
CA GLU A 27 -25.00 -4.66 19.92
C GLU A 27 -24.08 -5.78 19.42
N ILE A 28 -22.79 -5.51 19.29
CA ILE A 28 -21.77 -6.51 18.92
C ILE A 28 -21.80 -7.70 19.87
N LYS A 29 -21.94 -7.44 21.17
CA LYS A 29 -22.04 -8.51 22.17
C LYS A 29 -23.32 -9.32 22.00
N VAL A 30 -24.47 -8.67 21.81
CA VAL A 30 -25.78 -9.34 21.65
C VAL A 30 -25.77 -10.22 20.40
N GLN A 31 -25.09 -9.80 19.35
CA GLN A 31 -24.94 -10.58 18.11
C GLN A 31 -23.98 -11.76 18.22
N GLY A 32 -23.34 -11.98 19.37
CA GLY A 32 -22.40 -13.09 19.59
C GLY A 32 -21.11 -13.00 18.77
N LEU A 33 -20.77 -11.81 18.26
CA LEU A 33 -19.58 -11.60 17.42
C LEU A 33 -18.26 -11.54 18.21
N CYS A 34 -18.34 -11.53 19.54
CA CYS A 34 -17.18 -11.45 20.43
C CYS A 34 -17.37 -12.41 21.60
N ASP A 35 -17.14 -13.70 21.39
CA ASP A 35 -17.24 -14.73 22.42
C ASP A 35 -16.23 -14.48 23.57
N GLY A 36 -16.73 -14.59 24.80
CA GLY A 36 -15.90 -14.46 26.01
C GLY A 36 -15.60 -13.01 26.46
N MET A 37 -16.02 -11.99 25.69
CA MET A 37 -15.81 -10.59 26.07
C MET A 37 -17.07 -9.97 26.68
N ASP A 38 -16.91 -9.09 27.65
CA ASP A 38 -18.00 -8.25 28.11
C ASP A 38 -18.15 -6.97 27.25
N ALA A 39 -19.27 -6.25 27.45
CA ALA A 39 -19.56 -5.06 26.64
C ALA A 39 -18.53 -3.92 26.87
N MET A 40 -17.92 -3.87 28.05
CA MET A 40 -16.91 -2.86 28.37
C MET A 40 -15.59 -3.18 27.69
N GLU A 41 -15.24 -4.45 27.57
CA GLU A 41 -14.05 -4.88 26.84
C GLU A 41 -14.19 -4.60 25.34
N VAL A 42 -15.36 -4.87 24.74
CA VAL A 42 -15.66 -4.53 23.35
C VAL A 42 -15.58 -3.01 23.15
N TYR A 43 -16.19 -2.23 24.04
CA TYR A 43 -16.09 -0.77 24.02
C TYR A 43 -14.64 -0.29 24.04
N THR A 44 -13.83 -0.83 24.94
CA THR A 44 -12.42 -0.46 25.08
C THR A 44 -11.61 -0.75 23.80
N ARG A 45 -11.90 -1.86 23.13
CA ARG A 45 -11.25 -2.22 21.86
C ARG A 45 -11.68 -1.28 20.73
N LEU A 46 -12.97 -0.96 20.63
CA LEU A 46 -13.47 0.00 19.65
C LEU A 46 -12.88 1.40 19.87
N ASP A 47 -12.77 1.86 21.12
CA ASP A 47 -12.16 3.15 21.44
C ASP A 47 -10.66 3.19 21.10
N ARG A 48 -9.93 2.09 21.28
CA ARG A 48 -8.53 2.00 20.85
C ARG A 48 -8.38 2.15 19.33
N VAL A 49 -9.27 1.51 18.56
CA VAL A 49 -9.27 1.64 17.10
C VAL A 49 -9.60 3.08 16.69
N ARG A 50 -10.62 3.68 17.31
CA ARG A 50 -10.99 5.08 17.11
C ARG A 50 -9.82 6.04 17.36
N LYS A 51 -9.08 5.83 18.44
CA LYS A 51 -7.91 6.64 18.84
C LYS A 51 -6.73 6.55 17.88
N ILE A 52 -6.75 5.68 16.88
CA ILE A 52 -5.70 5.64 15.84
C ILE A 52 -5.59 7.00 15.14
N ARG A 53 -6.72 7.67 14.87
CA ARG A 53 -6.74 9.00 14.24
C ARG A 53 -6.09 10.11 15.10
N GLU A 54 -5.99 9.90 16.42
CA GLU A 54 -5.39 10.85 17.36
C GLU A 54 -3.88 10.67 17.48
N LYS A 55 -3.32 9.65 16.79
CA LYS A 55 -1.89 9.43 16.80
C LYS A 55 -1.20 10.41 15.85
N ASP A 56 -0.19 11.08 16.39
CA ASP A 56 0.67 11.91 15.58
C ASP A 56 1.45 11.04 14.58
N ILE A 57 1.40 11.45 13.31
CA ILE A 57 2.23 10.87 12.26
C ILE A 57 3.43 11.79 12.12
N VAL A 58 4.60 11.28 12.49
CA VAL A 58 5.84 12.01 12.27
C VAL A 58 6.10 12.02 10.76
N THR A 59 6.09 13.19 10.16
CA THR A 59 6.45 13.41 8.75
C THR A 59 7.83 14.05 8.66
N ILE A 60 8.68 13.49 7.82
CA ILE A 60 9.96 14.07 7.46
C ILE A 60 9.84 14.54 6.02
N THR A 61 9.88 15.86 5.82
CA THR A 61 9.92 16.43 4.47
C THR A 61 11.37 16.49 4.02
N VAL A 62 11.65 15.94 2.86
CA VAL A 62 12.99 15.87 2.27
C VAL A 62 12.93 16.67 0.98
N ASP A 63 13.77 17.70 0.87
CA ASP A 63 13.91 18.53 -0.33
C ASP A 63 15.21 18.11 -1.05
N HIS A 64 15.16 16.92 -1.61
CA HIS A 64 16.26 16.30 -2.36
C HIS A 64 15.73 15.69 -3.64
N ASP A 65 16.63 15.39 -4.57
CA ASP A 65 16.24 14.64 -5.76
C ASP A 65 15.83 13.20 -5.41
N LEU A 66 15.22 12.51 -6.37
CA LEU A 66 14.66 11.17 -6.12
C LEU A 66 15.74 10.15 -5.71
N GLU A 67 16.97 10.31 -6.19
CA GLU A 67 18.08 9.39 -5.90
C GLU A 67 18.51 9.49 -4.44
N ASP A 68 18.62 10.71 -3.93
CA ASP A 68 18.94 10.98 -2.52
C ASP A 68 17.82 10.51 -1.60
N VAL A 69 16.55 10.71 -2.00
CA VAL A 69 15.38 10.21 -1.27
C VAL A 69 15.41 8.70 -1.17
N VAL A 70 15.74 7.99 -2.26
CA VAL A 70 15.89 6.53 -2.27
C VAL A 70 16.94 6.07 -1.27
N GLU A 71 18.10 6.73 -1.23
CA GLU A 71 19.19 6.39 -0.31
C GLU A 71 18.79 6.66 1.15
N ILE A 72 18.20 7.83 1.44
CA ILE A 72 17.70 8.18 2.78
C ILE A 72 16.67 7.16 3.25
N PHE A 73 15.70 6.82 2.39
CA PHE A 73 14.66 5.85 2.71
C PHE A 73 15.20 4.46 2.98
N SER A 74 16.17 4.01 2.18
CA SER A 74 16.86 2.74 2.37
C SER A 74 17.60 2.68 3.71
N ARG A 75 18.27 3.75 4.10
CA ARG A 75 18.98 3.86 5.39
C ARG A 75 18.01 3.88 6.59
N LEU A 76 16.92 4.64 6.50
CA LEU A 76 15.91 4.71 7.56
C LEU A 76 15.23 3.37 7.80
N ASN A 77 14.99 2.59 6.74
CA ASN A 77 14.34 1.28 6.82
C ASN A 77 15.31 0.12 7.08
N SER A 78 16.59 0.39 7.34
CA SER A 78 17.61 -0.66 7.59
C SER A 78 17.31 -1.57 8.78
N LYS A 79 16.49 -1.13 9.73
CA LYS A 79 16.06 -1.87 10.93
C LYS A 79 14.65 -2.49 10.85
N GLY A 80 13.92 -2.26 9.74
CA GLY A 80 12.56 -2.73 9.52
C GLY A 80 12.41 -3.55 8.23
N THR A 81 11.21 -3.53 7.64
CA THR A 81 10.97 -4.11 6.32
C THR A 81 11.79 -3.33 5.29
N ARG A 82 12.72 -4.01 4.62
CA ARG A 82 13.53 -3.36 3.59
C ARG A 82 12.65 -2.91 2.44
N VAL A 83 12.61 -1.61 2.21
CA VAL A 83 12.04 -1.03 0.99
C VAL A 83 13.11 -1.11 -0.09
N THR A 84 12.78 -1.75 -1.19
CA THR A 84 13.70 -1.88 -2.32
C THR A 84 13.63 -0.65 -3.22
N GLU A 85 14.66 -0.44 -4.03
CA GLU A 85 14.65 0.61 -5.06
C GLU A 85 13.42 0.48 -5.98
N ALA A 86 13.02 -0.74 -6.34
CA ALA A 86 11.83 -1.01 -7.14
C ALA A 86 10.53 -0.55 -6.45
N ASP A 87 10.41 -0.70 -5.13
CA ASP A 87 9.22 -0.26 -4.39
C ASP A 87 9.05 1.26 -4.48
N ILE A 88 10.15 2.00 -4.44
CA ILE A 88 10.14 3.46 -4.52
C ILE A 88 9.71 3.90 -5.93
N TYR A 89 10.30 3.31 -6.96
CA TYR A 89 9.92 3.63 -8.35
C TYR A 89 8.51 3.16 -8.69
N LEU A 90 8.02 2.05 -8.13
CA LEU A 90 6.60 1.69 -8.20
C LEU A 90 5.70 2.74 -7.53
N GLY A 91 6.16 3.35 -6.44
CA GLY A 91 5.50 4.49 -5.81
C GLY A 91 5.43 5.71 -6.76
N VAL A 92 6.51 6.01 -7.48
CA VAL A 92 6.52 7.07 -8.53
C VAL A 92 5.51 6.76 -9.63
N VAL A 93 5.49 5.50 -10.11
CA VAL A 93 4.50 5.07 -11.12
C VAL A 93 3.08 5.23 -10.59
N ALA A 94 2.82 4.82 -9.36
CA ALA A 94 1.49 4.93 -8.73
C ALA A 94 1.05 6.39 -8.60
N ALA A 95 1.96 7.31 -8.29
CA ALA A 95 1.68 8.74 -8.19
C ALA A 95 1.35 9.37 -9.55
N ARG A 96 2.09 8.99 -10.61
CA ARG A 96 1.90 9.51 -11.98
C ARG A 96 0.75 8.83 -12.74
N ASN A 97 0.43 7.61 -12.34
CA ASN A 97 -0.59 6.77 -12.99
C ASN A 97 -1.55 6.23 -11.92
N PRO A 98 -2.48 7.04 -11.39
CA PRO A 98 -3.39 6.63 -10.34
C PRO A 98 -4.15 5.35 -10.71
N GLY A 99 -4.05 4.33 -9.87
CA GLY A 99 -4.69 3.03 -10.07
C GLY A 99 -3.88 2.02 -10.89
N TRP A 100 -2.90 2.43 -11.69
CA TRP A 100 -2.20 1.52 -12.62
C TRP A 100 -1.53 0.33 -11.91
N VAL A 101 -0.84 0.58 -10.81
CA VAL A 101 -0.19 -0.48 -10.03
C VAL A 101 -1.21 -1.48 -9.51
N ARG A 102 -2.33 -0.99 -8.95
CA ARG A 102 -3.42 -1.81 -8.39
C ARG A 102 -4.14 -2.60 -9.47
N ASP A 103 -4.40 -1.99 -10.63
CA ASP A 103 -5.31 -2.54 -11.63
C ASP A 103 -4.56 -3.37 -12.71
N ASN A 104 -3.22 -3.21 -12.83
CA ASN A 104 -2.42 -3.91 -13.81
C ASN A 104 -1.27 -4.72 -13.20
N PHE A 105 -0.37 -4.08 -12.45
CA PHE A 105 0.85 -4.72 -11.96
C PHE A 105 0.58 -5.82 -10.94
N LEU A 106 -0.16 -5.52 -9.89
CA LEU A 106 -0.45 -6.48 -8.82
C LEU A 106 -1.31 -7.67 -9.28
N PRO A 107 -2.38 -7.49 -10.10
CA PRO A 107 -3.13 -8.62 -10.63
C PRO A 107 -2.30 -9.54 -11.52
N TYR A 108 -1.41 -8.98 -12.34
CA TYR A 108 -0.55 -9.79 -13.18
C TYR A 108 0.52 -10.56 -12.39
N LEU A 109 1.10 -9.92 -11.36
CA LEU A 109 2.01 -10.60 -10.44
C LEU A 109 1.31 -11.79 -9.77
N LYS A 110 0.07 -11.60 -9.33
CA LYS A 110 -0.75 -12.67 -8.78
C LYS A 110 -1.06 -13.77 -9.80
N GLN A 111 -1.36 -13.42 -11.04
CA GLN A 111 -1.58 -14.38 -12.13
C GLN A 111 -0.35 -15.26 -12.36
N LEU A 112 0.86 -14.69 -12.34
CA LEU A 112 2.10 -15.43 -12.46
C LEU A 112 2.28 -16.39 -11.27
N ASP A 113 2.03 -15.91 -10.06
CA ASP A 113 2.09 -16.71 -8.84
C ASP A 113 1.10 -17.89 -8.87
N ASP A 114 -0.16 -17.65 -9.26
CA ASP A 114 -1.20 -18.67 -9.42
C ASP A 114 -0.84 -19.71 -10.52
N SER A 115 0.01 -19.33 -11.48
CA SER A 115 0.55 -20.23 -12.53
C SER A 115 1.82 -20.99 -12.09
N GLY A 116 2.25 -20.84 -10.83
CA GLY A 116 3.43 -21.49 -10.28
C GLY A 116 4.74 -20.71 -10.47
N PHE A 117 4.68 -19.51 -11.03
CA PHE A 117 5.83 -18.61 -11.18
C PHE A 117 5.89 -17.59 -10.06
N HIS A 118 6.53 -17.95 -8.95
CA HIS A 118 6.74 -17.09 -7.79
C HIS A 118 7.82 -16.05 -8.08
N ILE A 119 7.43 -14.91 -8.66
CA ILE A 119 8.33 -13.87 -9.12
C ILE A 119 8.39 -12.73 -8.11
N ASP A 120 9.61 -12.30 -7.79
CA ASP A 120 9.82 -11.09 -7.00
C ASP A 120 9.26 -9.86 -7.75
N PRO A 121 8.44 -9.02 -7.12
CA PRO A 121 7.92 -7.78 -7.70
C PRO A 121 9.00 -6.89 -8.33
N ASN A 122 10.20 -6.86 -7.72
CA ASN A 122 11.35 -6.13 -8.23
C ASN A 122 11.81 -6.69 -9.60
N LEU A 123 11.81 -8.01 -9.77
CA LEU A 123 12.19 -8.63 -11.04
C LEU A 123 11.16 -8.30 -12.13
N LEU A 124 9.87 -8.40 -11.82
CA LEU A 124 8.82 -8.03 -12.75
C LEU A 124 8.93 -6.56 -13.16
N PHE A 125 9.17 -5.66 -12.21
CA PHE A 125 9.30 -4.23 -12.51
C PHE A 125 10.57 -3.93 -13.33
N ARG A 126 11.70 -4.59 -13.03
CA ARG A 126 12.92 -4.48 -13.84
C ARG A 126 12.74 -5.02 -15.27
N SER A 127 11.87 -6.00 -15.47
CA SER A 127 11.57 -6.47 -16.83
C SER A 127 10.85 -5.39 -17.66
N ILE A 128 9.94 -4.61 -17.03
CA ILE A 128 9.27 -3.49 -17.68
C ILE A 128 10.29 -2.44 -18.13
N THR A 129 11.20 -2.05 -17.24
CA THR A 129 12.23 -1.05 -17.53
C THR A 129 13.26 -1.58 -18.53
N GLY A 130 13.61 -2.87 -18.45
CA GLY A 130 14.51 -3.53 -19.40
C GLY A 130 13.94 -3.55 -20.81
N VAL A 131 12.66 -3.85 -20.96
CA VAL A 131 11.98 -3.90 -22.27
C VAL A 131 11.75 -2.49 -22.82
N GLY A 132 11.20 -1.59 -21.99
CA GLY A 132 10.77 -0.27 -22.43
C GLY A 132 11.91 0.74 -22.54
N ALA A 133 12.71 0.90 -21.49
CA ALA A 133 13.81 1.85 -21.43
C ALA A 133 15.16 1.24 -21.87
N LYS A 134 15.23 -0.08 -22.04
CA LYS A 134 16.48 -0.83 -22.26
C LYS A 134 17.54 -0.58 -21.18
N LYS A 135 17.07 -0.33 -19.96
CA LYS A 135 17.85 -0.06 -18.78
C LYS A 135 17.38 -0.95 -17.63
N VAL A 136 18.32 -1.45 -16.84
CA VAL A 136 18.04 -2.28 -15.65
C VAL A 136 18.23 -1.50 -14.36
N ARG A 137 19.08 -0.49 -14.38
CA ARG A 137 19.32 0.40 -13.24
C ARG A 137 18.34 1.56 -13.30
N PHE A 138 17.50 1.70 -12.31
CA PHE A 138 16.43 2.71 -12.27
C PHE A 138 16.96 4.14 -12.40
N ARG A 139 18.10 4.45 -11.76
CA ARG A 139 18.78 5.75 -11.85
C ARG A 139 19.23 6.17 -13.26
N GLU A 140 19.31 5.21 -14.19
CA GLU A 140 19.68 5.48 -15.58
C GLU A 140 18.46 5.70 -16.49
N ILE A 141 17.25 5.60 -15.91
CA ILE A 141 15.98 5.70 -16.64
C ILE A 141 15.54 7.15 -16.60
N ALA A 142 15.22 7.70 -17.77
CA ALA A 142 14.68 9.05 -17.84
C ALA A 142 13.36 9.15 -17.04
N ASP A 143 13.18 10.26 -16.34
CA ASP A 143 12.07 10.46 -15.42
C ASP A 143 10.70 10.38 -16.11
N ASP A 144 10.60 10.84 -17.36
CA ASP A 144 9.39 10.77 -18.18
C ASP A 144 9.01 9.34 -18.61
N PHE A 145 9.89 8.35 -18.43
CA PHE A 145 9.57 6.94 -18.68
C PHE A 145 8.41 6.46 -17.80
N PHE A 146 8.29 6.98 -16.59
CA PHE A 146 7.24 6.59 -15.63
C PHE A 146 5.88 7.24 -15.92
N ASP A 147 5.78 8.06 -16.95
CA ASP A 147 4.51 8.66 -17.38
C ASP A 147 3.62 7.64 -18.11
N PRO A 148 2.27 7.80 -18.11
CA PRO A 148 1.33 6.85 -18.70
C PRO A 148 1.63 6.48 -20.14
N LYS A 149 2.08 7.46 -20.94
CA LYS A 149 2.38 7.28 -22.38
C LYS A 149 3.56 6.36 -22.66
N ASN A 150 4.50 6.24 -21.72
CA ASN A 150 5.72 5.47 -21.89
C ASN A 150 5.66 4.13 -21.17
N ILE A 151 5.14 4.10 -19.93
CA ILE A 151 5.09 2.87 -19.14
C ILE A 151 4.06 1.87 -19.67
N GLY A 152 2.96 2.32 -20.27
CA GLY A 152 1.94 1.45 -20.85
C GLY A 152 2.48 0.53 -21.94
N PRO A 153 3.10 1.06 -23.01
CA PRO A 153 3.74 0.23 -24.04
C PRO A 153 4.84 -0.68 -23.50
N ALA A 154 5.67 -0.20 -22.55
CA ALA A 154 6.70 -1.00 -21.90
C ALA A 154 6.10 -2.18 -21.10
N TRP A 155 4.99 -1.95 -20.44
CA TRP A 155 4.23 -2.98 -19.73
C TRP A 155 3.71 -4.07 -20.67
N GLU A 156 3.09 -3.70 -21.79
CA GLU A 156 2.59 -4.67 -22.76
C GLU A 156 3.74 -5.51 -23.35
N GLY A 157 4.86 -4.88 -23.67
CA GLY A 157 6.06 -5.57 -24.12
C GLY A 157 6.63 -6.55 -23.08
N ALA A 158 6.65 -6.16 -21.81
CA ALA A 158 7.08 -7.04 -20.73
C ALA A 158 6.13 -8.24 -20.56
N LYS A 159 4.82 -8.03 -20.59
CA LYS A 159 3.84 -9.13 -20.53
C LYS A 159 4.01 -10.12 -21.68
N GLU A 160 4.23 -9.62 -22.88
CA GLU A 160 4.45 -10.49 -24.04
C GLU A 160 5.74 -11.33 -23.90
N ALA A 161 6.79 -10.74 -23.32
CA ALA A 161 8.01 -11.49 -23.02
C ALA A 161 7.77 -12.57 -21.97
N TRP A 162 7.05 -12.26 -20.90
CA TRP A 162 6.71 -13.22 -19.85
C TRP A 162 5.82 -14.37 -20.35
N LYS A 163 4.84 -14.10 -21.24
CA LYS A 163 3.99 -15.15 -21.86
C LYS A 163 4.78 -16.21 -22.62
N ARG A 164 5.98 -15.91 -23.07
CA ARG A 164 6.85 -16.88 -23.77
C ARG A 164 7.66 -17.75 -22.80
N LEU A 165 7.72 -17.37 -21.53
CA LEU A 165 8.47 -18.08 -20.48
C LEU A 165 7.56 -18.95 -19.61
N VAL A 166 6.28 -18.62 -19.57
CA VAL A 166 5.20 -19.31 -18.84
C VAL A 166 4.35 -20.10 -19.83
#